data_854eae871f23f841842ac2b418ff903d
#
_entry.id   854eae871f23f841842ac2b418ff903d
#
_cell.length_a   1.000
_cell.length_b   1.000
_cell.length_c   1.000
_cell.angle_alpha   90.00
_cell.angle_beta   90.00
_cell.angle_gamma   90.00
#
_symmetry.space_group_name_H-M   'P 1'
#
loop_
_entity.id
_entity.type
_entity.pdbx_description
1 polymer ?
#
loop_
_entity_poly.entity_id
_entity_poly.type
_entity_poly.pdbx_seq_one_letter_code
_entity_poly.pdbx_strand_id
1 'polypeptide(L)'
;MKNKTKRKNRIFWVLLATMLILFGVSFRNDGKIGISGVQSVQAATKNVVVRFWNQSGKTSYSKLRIKVSAGKKIKLPAVPAITGYKNLGWSTQKNDTKAVYAAGKKIRLKKNINLYAVRKKVGIYKVYFYDNTGSTSTVFKKLNKAVTKNGYLTLPELPQKSGYKAVGWSTKKNTSQAAYTEGQKIRIKKNIKLYAVYE
;
A
#
# COMPACT_ATOMS: atom_id res chain seq x y z
N MET A 1 3.87 -71.89 10.69
CA MET A 1 2.96 -70.81 10.21
C MET A 1 2.09 -70.15 11.30
N LYS A 2 2.30 -70.33 12.59
CA LYS A 2 1.46 -69.74 13.68
C LYS A 2 1.94 -68.40 14.21
N ASN A 3 3.12 -67.91 13.86
CA ASN A 3 3.68 -66.69 14.44
C ASN A 3 3.37 -65.39 13.65
N LYS A 4 2.99 -65.45 12.37
CA LYS A 4 2.68 -64.22 11.58
C LYS A 4 1.31 -63.67 11.90
N THR A 5 0.34 -64.50 12.29
CA THR A 5 -1.03 -64.02 12.56
C THR A 5 -1.12 -63.28 13.91
N LYS A 6 -0.39 -63.76 14.93
CA LYS A 6 -0.33 -63.09 16.24
C LYS A 6 0.33 -61.72 16.19
N ARG A 7 1.32 -61.52 15.29
CA ARG A 7 2.02 -60.23 15.15
C ARG A 7 1.17 -59.18 14.42
N LYS A 8 0.37 -59.60 13.42
CA LYS A 8 -0.59 -58.73 12.74
C LYS A 8 -1.71 -58.23 13.66
N ASN A 9 -2.24 -59.12 14.50
CA ASN A 9 -3.31 -58.76 15.44
C ASN A 9 -2.79 -57.81 16.55
N ARG A 10 -1.56 -57.97 17.03
CA ARG A 10 -0.99 -57.03 18.01
C ARG A 10 -0.78 -55.61 17.43
N ILE A 11 -0.31 -55.50 16.20
CA ILE A 11 -0.13 -54.20 15.53
C ILE A 11 -1.50 -53.55 15.27
N PHE A 12 -2.49 -54.32 14.87
CA PHE A 12 -3.85 -53.82 14.66
C PHE A 12 -4.47 -53.25 15.95
N TRP A 13 -4.34 -53.97 17.07
CA TRP A 13 -4.85 -53.54 18.37
C TRP A 13 -4.08 -52.32 18.92
N VAL A 14 -2.77 -52.23 18.71
CA VAL A 14 -1.98 -51.05 19.11
C VAL A 14 -2.37 -49.81 18.27
N LEU A 15 -2.58 -49.94 16.96
CA LEU A 15 -3.05 -48.88 16.12
C LEU A 15 -4.50 -48.43 16.45
N LEU A 16 -5.37 -49.38 16.81
CA LEU A 16 -6.73 -49.07 17.25
C LEU A 16 -6.74 -48.36 18.60
N ALA A 17 -5.89 -48.77 19.55
CA ALA A 17 -5.76 -48.17 20.87
C ALA A 17 -5.21 -46.70 20.76
N THR A 18 -4.21 -46.44 19.88
CA THR A 18 -3.68 -45.09 19.67
C THR A 18 -4.68 -44.19 18.96
N MET A 19 -5.52 -44.74 18.06
CA MET A 19 -6.57 -43.99 17.40
C MET A 19 -7.74 -43.65 18.36
N LEU A 20 -8.05 -44.51 19.30
CA LEU A 20 -9.07 -44.29 20.33
C LEU A 20 -8.66 -43.20 21.33
N ILE A 21 -7.37 -43.11 21.68
CA ILE A 21 -6.85 -42.06 22.58
C ILE A 21 -6.93 -40.68 21.90
N LEU A 22 -6.73 -40.59 20.58
CA LEU A 22 -6.82 -39.36 19.82
C LEU A 22 -8.26 -38.81 19.67
N PHE A 23 -9.27 -39.70 19.79
CA PHE A 23 -10.68 -39.31 19.64
C PHE A 23 -11.47 -39.31 20.97
N GLY A 24 -10.81 -39.46 22.11
CA GLY A 24 -11.45 -39.34 23.42
C GLY A 24 -12.52 -40.44 23.69
N VAL A 25 -12.40 -41.59 23.05
CA VAL A 25 -13.29 -42.75 23.26
C VAL A 25 -12.77 -43.57 24.42
N SER A 26 -13.49 -43.59 25.53
CA SER A 26 -13.21 -44.48 26.68
C SER A 26 -14.25 -45.56 26.78
N PHE A 27 -13.80 -46.81 27.02
CA PHE A 27 -14.69 -47.94 27.34
C PHE A 27 -14.96 -47.96 28.84
N ARG A 28 -16.23 -47.91 29.23
CA ARG A 28 -16.66 -48.15 30.60
C ARG A 28 -16.97 -49.64 30.80
N ASN A 29 -16.76 -50.13 32.04
CA ASN A 29 -17.00 -51.54 32.41
C ASN A 29 -18.47 -51.99 32.28
N ASP A 30 -19.40 -51.08 31.95
CA ASP A 30 -20.82 -51.32 31.76
C ASP A 30 -21.22 -51.58 30.28
N GLY A 31 -20.25 -51.77 29.41
CA GLY A 31 -20.46 -52.05 27.97
C GLY A 31 -20.98 -50.87 27.16
N LYS A 32 -21.05 -49.64 27.74
CA LYS A 32 -21.47 -48.45 27.03
C LYS A 32 -20.26 -47.67 26.54
N ILE A 33 -20.30 -47.26 25.27
CA ILE A 33 -19.28 -46.37 24.66
C ILE A 33 -19.64 -44.93 25.03
N GLY A 34 -18.83 -44.33 25.89
CA GLY A 34 -18.96 -42.91 26.21
C GLY A 34 -18.04 -42.10 25.30
N ILE A 35 -18.62 -41.26 24.44
CA ILE A 35 -17.87 -40.23 23.69
C ILE A 35 -17.83 -39.03 24.60
N SER A 36 -16.76 -38.84 25.37
CA SER A 36 -16.55 -37.59 26.11
C SER A 36 -15.98 -36.55 25.15
N GLY A 37 -16.80 -35.55 24.85
CA GLY A 37 -16.44 -34.27 24.24
C GLY A 37 -15.43 -34.30 23.10
N VAL A 38 -15.88 -34.28 21.86
CA VAL A 38 -15.03 -33.91 20.73
C VAL A 38 -14.59 -32.45 20.97
N GLN A 39 -13.46 -32.26 21.66
CA GLN A 39 -12.79 -30.98 21.59
C GLN A 39 -12.35 -30.80 20.15
N SER A 40 -13.05 -29.95 19.42
CA SER A 40 -12.58 -29.48 18.12
C SER A 40 -11.20 -28.89 18.34
N VAL A 41 -10.16 -29.60 17.92
CA VAL A 41 -8.81 -29.01 17.84
C VAL A 41 -8.88 -27.92 16.78
N GLN A 42 -9.21 -26.73 17.21
CA GLN A 42 -9.20 -25.56 16.35
C GLN A 42 -7.74 -25.33 15.96
N ALA A 43 -7.35 -25.75 14.77
CA ALA A 43 -6.01 -25.57 14.25
C ALA A 43 -5.68 -24.08 14.37
N ALA A 44 -4.67 -23.76 15.17
CA ALA A 44 -4.22 -22.38 15.37
C ALA A 44 -3.93 -21.74 14.01
N THR A 45 -4.74 -20.77 13.63
CA THR A 45 -4.62 -20.09 12.34
C THR A 45 -3.31 -19.30 12.31
N LYS A 46 -2.33 -19.81 11.57
CA LYS A 46 -1.02 -19.18 11.42
C LYS A 46 -1.16 -17.81 10.80
N ASN A 47 -0.68 -16.78 11.48
CA ASN A 47 -0.61 -15.42 10.93
C ASN A 47 0.52 -15.28 9.92
N VAL A 48 0.25 -14.55 8.85
CA VAL A 48 1.22 -14.19 7.81
C VAL A 48 1.30 -12.68 7.65
N VAL A 49 2.45 -12.19 7.22
CA VAL A 49 2.76 -10.76 7.15
C VAL A 49 3.18 -10.38 5.74
N VAL A 50 2.61 -9.30 5.23
CA VAL A 50 3.13 -8.58 4.05
C VAL A 50 3.91 -7.37 4.53
N ARG A 51 5.15 -7.25 4.07
CA ARG A 51 5.99 -6.07 4.27
C ARG A 51 6.19 -5.37 2.93
N PHE A 52 6.10 -4.06 2.96
CA PHE A 52 6.22 -3.22 1.78
C PHE A 52 7.51 -2.40 1.86
N TRP A 53 8.24 -2.33 0.76
CA TRP A 53 9.56 -1.72 0.67
C TRP A 53 9.65 -0.75 -0.51
N ASN A 54 10.59 0.19 -0.43
CA ASN A 54 10.98 0.95 -1.61
C ASN A 54 11.58 0.00 -2.68
N GLN A 55 11.82 0.50 -3.87
CA GLN A 55 12.28 -0.32 -5.02
C GLN A 55 13.59 -1.06 -4.70
N SER A 56 14.54 -0.43 -4.02
CA SER A 56 15.83 -1.04 -3.65
C SER A 56 15.75 -1.99 -2.44
N GLY A 57 14.64 -1.98 -1.70
CA GLY A 57 14.50 -2.75 -0.46
C GLY A 57 15.27 -2.19 0.74
N LYS A 58 15.83 -0.97 0.64
CA LYS A 58 16.58 -0.33 1.74
C LYS A 58 15.67 0.33 2.77
N THR A 59 14.48 0.80 2.36
CA THR A 59 13.53 1.51 3.23
C THR A 59 12.19 0.80 3.24
N SER A 60 11.68 0.44 4.42
CA SER A 60 10.36 -0.17 4.57
C SER A 60 9.27 0.90 4.68
N TYR A 61 8.10 0.59 4.14
CA TYR A 61 6.88 1.35 4.36
C TYR A 61 6.11 0.73 5.53
N SER A 62 6.60 0.92 6.75
CA SER A 62 6.07 0.28 7.98
C SER A 62 4.57 0.49 8.17
N LYS A 63 4.05 1.69 7.85
CA LYS A 63 2.61 2.02 7.90
C LYS A 63 1.73 1.20 6.95
N LEU A 64 2.31 0.59 5.91
CA LEU A 64 1.59 -0.27 4.96
C LEU A 64 1.59 -1.75 5.36
N ARG A 65 2.33 -2.14 6.41
CA ARG A 65 2.44 -3.54 6.86
C ARG A 65 1.05 -4.13 7.13
N ILE A 66 0.80 -5.32 6.60
CA ILE A 66 -0.44 -6.06 6.77
C ILE A 66 -0.14 -7.39 7.47
N LYS A 67 -0.86 -7.70 8.56
CA LYS A 67 -0.83 -8.99 9.26
C LYS A 67 -2.23 -9.60 9.22
N VAL A 68 -2.36 -10.81 8.72
CA VAL A 68 -3.63 -11.54 8.60
C VAL A 68 -3.42 -13.04 8.77
N SER A 69 -4.49 -13.80 9.01
CA SER A 69 -4.45 -15.25 9.00
C SER A 69 -4.08 -15.80 7.61
N ALA A 70 -3.30 -16.87 7.57
CA ALA A 70 -2.95 -17.54 6.32
C ALA A 70 -4.21 -17.93 5.53
N GLY A 71 -4.16 -17.76 4.21
CA GLY A 71 -5.30 -18.02 3.32
C GLY A 71 -6.26 -16.84 3.13
N LYS A 72 -6.18 -15.78 3.92
CA LYS A 72 -6.99 -14.54 3.72
C LYS A 72 -6.62 -13.83 2.42
N LYS A 73 -7.64 -13.24 1.77
CA LYS A 73 -7.47 -12.29 0.66
C LYS A 73 -7.28 -10.89 1.22
N ILE A 74 -6.28 -10.16 0.72
CA ILE A 74 -6.04 -8.75 1.04
C ILE A 74 -6.04 -7.93 -0.24
N LYS A 75 -6.40 -6.65 -0.14
CA LYS A 75 -6.25 -5.65 -1.19
C LYS A 75 -4.90 -4.96 -1.02
N LEU A 76 -4.06 -4.95 -2.05
CA LEU A 76 -2.76 -4.30 -2.00
C LEU A 76 -2.93 -2.77 -1.96
N PRO A 77 -2.17 -2.07 -1.11
CA PRO A 77 -2.21 -0.61 -1.05
C PRO A 77 -1.63 0.02 -2.32
N ALA A 78 -1.88 1.31 -2.49
CA ALA A 78 -1.17 2.11 -3.48
C ALA A 78 0.32 2.20 -3.13
N VAL A 79 1.16 2.26 -4.16
CA VAL A 79 2.59 2.57 -3.97
C VAL A 79 2.71 4.05 -3.57
N PRO A 80 3.41 4.39 -2.47
CA PRO A 80 3.59 5.78 -2.08
C PRO A 80 4.18 6.62 -3.21
N ALA A 81 3.62 7.80 -3.44
CA ALA A 81 4.05 8.68 -4.53
C ALA A 81 5.45 9.26 -4.27
N ILE A 82 6.24 9.39 -5.33
CA ILE A 82 7.51 10.12 -5.34
C ILE A 82 7.50 11.05 -6.56
N THR A 83 7.82 12.33 -6.35
CA THR A 83 7.89 13.32 -7.42
C THR A 83 8.90 12.90 -8.49
N GLY A 84 8.49 13.00 -9.75
CA GLY A 84 9.31 12.60 -10.91
C GLY A 84 9.21 11.14 -11.30
N TYR A 85 8.39 10.35 -10.59
CA TYR A 85 8.17 8.94 -10.89
C TYR A 85 6.70 8.61 -11.12
N LYS A 86 6.44 7.67 -12.01
CA LYS A 86 5.14 7.00 -12.19
C LYS A 86 5.19 5.66 -11.46
N ASN A 87 4.24 5.42 -10.55
CA ASN A 87 4.10 4.14 -9.87
C ASN A 87 3.49 3.10 -10.84
N LEU A 88 4.10 1.92 -10.93
CA LEU A 88 3.64 0.80 -11.74
C LEU A 88 2.94 -0.27 -10.91
N GLY A 89 3.31 -0.42 -9.63
CA GLY A 89 2.75 -1.41 -8.72
C GLY A 89 3.81 -2.03 -7.79
N TRP A 90 3.63 -3.29 -7.47
CA TRP A 90 4.47 -4.06 -6.55
C TRP A 90 5.10 -5.28 -7.22
N SER A 91 6.31 -5.64 -6.83
CA SER A 91 7.00 -6.88 -7.22
C SER A 91 7.51 -7.64 -6.00
N THR A 92 7.77 -8.92 -6.15
CA THR A 92 8.45 -9.75 -5.15
C THR A 92 9.97 -9.63 -5.22
N GLN A 93 10.49 -9.00 -6.27
CA GLN A 93 11.93 -8.81 -6.50
C GLN A 93 12.33 -7.35 -6.29
N LYS A 94 13.51 -7.13 -5.69
CA LYS A 94 14.13 -5.81 -5.58
C LYS A 94 14.54 -5.29 -6.96
N ASN A 95 14.47 -3.97 -7.14
CA ASN A 95 14.90 -3.27 -8.36
C ASN A 95 14.19 -3.73 -9.65
N ASP A 96 13.06 -4.41 -9.51
CA ASP A 96 12.26 -4.83 -10.66
C ASP A 96 11.74 -3.62 -11.43
N THR A 97 11.66 -3.74 -12.75
CA THR A 97 11.14 -2.72 -13.68
C THR A 97 9.69 -3.01 -14.12
N LYS A 98 9.22 -4.24 -13.89
CA LYS A 98 7.84 -4.67 -14.19
C LYS A 98 7.10 -5.03 -12.91
N ALA A 99 5.91 -4.48 -12.73
CA ALA A 99 5.08 -4.81 -11.59
C ALA A 99 4.39 -6.18 -11.79
N VAL A 100 4.49 -7.05 -10.79
CA VAL A 100 3.75 -8.32 -10.71
C VAL A 100 2.33 -8.09 -10.24
N TYR A 101 2.15 -7.12 -9.36
CA TYR A 101 0.86 -6.78 -8.78
C TYR A 101 0.56 -5.30 -8.95
N ALA A 102 -0.58 -4.99 -9.56
CA ALA A 102 -1.10 -3.62 -9.57
C ALA A 102 -1.56 -3.19 -8.16
N ALA A 103 -1.53 -1.89 -7.89
CA ALA A 103 -2.19 -1.31 -6.72
C ALA A 103 -3.69 -1.68 -6.73
N GLY A 104 -4.24 -1.97 -5.55
CA GLY A 104 -5.65 -2.38 -5.42
C GLY A 104 -5.94 -3.85 -5.77
N LYS A 105 -4.99 -4.60 -6.36
CA LYS A 105 -5.17 -6.03 -6.65
C LYS A 105 -5.41 -6.81 -5.35
N LYS A 106 -6.39 -7.70 -5.35
CA LYS A 106 -6.62 -8.65 -4.26
C LYS A 106 -5.72 -9.87 -4.44
N ILE A 107 -4.95 -10.23 -3.42
CA ILE A 107 -4.10 -11.42 -3.39
C ILE A 107 -4.42 -12.27 -2.17
N ARG A 108 -4.27 -13.60 -2.31
CA ARG A 108 -4.42 -14.55 -1.19
C ARG A 108 -3.06 -14.81 -0.56
N LEU A 109 -2.94 -14.60 0.74
CA LEU A 109 -1.69 -14.79 1.46
C LEU A 109 -1.61 -16.18 2.09
N LYS A 110 -0.67 -17.00 1.63
CA LYS A 110 -0.39 -18.33 2.21
C LYS A 110 0.86 -18.32 3.09
N LYS A 111 1.77 -17.35 2.92
CA LYS A 111 3.05 -17.19 3.64
C LYS A 111 3.44 -15.73 3.75
N ASN A 112 4.44 -15.45 4.59
CA ASN A 112 5.05 -14.11 4.64
C ASN A 112 5.58 -13.71 3.27
N ILE A 113 5.40 -12.44 2.89
CA ILE A 113 5.86 -11.91 1.61
C ILE A 113 6.44 -10.49 1.80
N ASN A 114 7.51 -10.21 1.08
CA ASN A 114 8.03 -8.86 0.89
C ASN A 114 7.62 -8.37 -0.49
N LEU A 115 7.08 -7.16 -0.56
CA LEU A 115 6.70 -6.49 -1.79
C LEU A 115 7.49 -5.21 -1.95
N TYR A 116 8.10 -5.03 -3.10
CA TYR A 116 8.95 -3.91 -3.46
C TYR A 116 8.21 -3.01 -4.45
N ALA A 117 8.29 -1.70 -4.22
CA ALA A 117 7.68 -0.72 -5.12
C ALA A 117 8.33 -0.76 -6.50
N VAL A 118 7.51 -0.77 -7.55
CA VAL A 118 7.99 -0.67 -8.94
C VAL A 118 7.58 0.68 -9.49
N ARG A 119 8.56 1.44 -9.99
CA ARG A 119 8.39 2.81 -10.50
C ARG A 119 9.16 3.02 -11.80
N LYS A 120 8.64 3.93 -12.64
CA LYS A 120 9.33 4.44 -13.84
C LYS A 120 9.63 5.92 -13.63
N LYS A 121 10.88 6.34 -13.83
CA LYS A 121 11.25 7.75 -13.86
C LYS A 121 10.61 8.44 -15.07
N VAL A 122 9.91 9.55 -14.85
CA VAL A 122 9.23 10.31 -15.91
C VAL A 122 9.63 11.78 -15.92
N GLY A 123 10.39 12.23 -14.91
CA GLY A 123 10.86 13.60 -14.77
C GLY A 123 9.84 14.53 -14.13
N ILE A 124 10.20 15.81 -14.05
CA ILE A 124 9.42 16.85 -13.38
C ILE A 124 9.24 18.06 -14.28
N TYR A 125 8.19 18.83 -14.01
CA TYR A 125 8.06 20.25 -14.39
C TYR A 125 8.18 21.12 -13.16
N LYS A 126 8.70 22.36 -13.34
CA LYS A 126 8.82 23.37 -12.28
C LYS A 126 7.70 24.39 -12.40
N VAL A 127 7.08 24.74 -11.29
CA VAL A 127 6.08 25.80 -11.18
C VAL A 127 6.64 26.88 -10.27
N TYR A 128 6.73 28.08 -10.78
CA TYR A 128 7.22 29.26 -10.08
C TYR A 128 6.09 30.22 -9.83
N PHE A 129 6.04 30.79 -8.66
CA PHE A 129 5.02 31.75 -8.23
C PHE A 129 5.63 33.13 -8.02
N TYR A 130 4.97 34.17 -8.52
CA TYR A 130 5.41 35.55 -8.50
C TYR A 130 4.32 36.46 -7.95
N ASP A 131 4.73 37.60 -7.35
CA ASP A 131 3.83 38.57 -6.76
C ASP A 131 3.10 39.47 -7.80
N ASN A 132 3.57 39.50 -9.04
CA ASN A 132 3.00 40.32 -10.12
C ASN A 132 2.91 41.83 -9.81
N THR A 133 3.83 42.39 -9.01
CA THR A 133 3.86 43.83 -8.68
C THR A 133 4.88 44.55 -9.54
N GLY A 134 4.43 45.58 -10.25
CA GLY A 134 5.29 46.51 -10.99
C GLY A 134 6.14 45.84 -12.10
N SER A 135 7.23 46.54 -12.48
CA SER A 135 8.16 46.08 -13.52
C SER A 135 8.96 44.85 -13.12
N THR A 136 9.24 44.66 -11.83
CA THR A 136 10.01 43.55 -11.26
C THR A 136 9.11 42.69 -10.37
N SER A 137 8.73 41.51 -10.88
CA SER A 137 7.95 40.56 -10.06
C SER A 137 8.85 39.81 -9.10
N THR A 138 8.53 39.87 -7.81
CA THR A 138 9.24 39.08 -6.77
C THR A 138 8.79 37.61 -6.77
N VAL A 139 9.74 36.71 -6.66
CA VAL A 139 9.45 35.28 -6.64
C VAL A 139 9.03 34.86 -5.24
N PHE A 140 7.87 34.24 -5.11
CA PHE A 140 7.46 33.52 -3.89
C PHE A 140 8.18 32.19 -3.76
N LYS A 141 9.47 32.21 -3.41
CA LYS A 141 10.34 31.03 -3.38
C LYS A 141 9.76 29.84 -2.59
N LYS A 142 9.06 30.14 -1.46
CA LYS A 142 8.44 29.10 -0.61
C LYS A 142 7.26 28.40 -1.29
N LEU A 143 6.61 29.02 -2.27
CA LEU A 143 5.48 28.45 -3.01
C LEU A 143 5.94 27.60 -4.21
N ASN A 144 7.18 27.77 -4.68
CA ASN A 144 7.68 27.02 -5.83
C ASN A 144 7.55 25.51 -5.64
N LYS A 145 7.09 24.82 -6.68
CA LYS A 145 6.83 23.37 -6.65
C LYS A 145 7.51 22.66 -7.81
N ALA A 146 7.92 21.43 -7.54
CA ALA A 146 8.27 20.45 -8.56
C ALA A 146 7.10 19.45 -8.70
N VAL A 147 6.58 19.29 -9.90
CA VAL A 147 5.44 18.43 -10.20
C VAL A 147 5.89 17.34 -11.17
N THR A 148 5.52 16.08 -10.93
CA THR A 148 5.76 15.00 -11.87
C THR A 148 5.18 15.36 -13.24
N LYS A 149 5.90 15.09 -14.33
CA LYS A 149 5.41 15.37 -15.68
C LYS A 149 4.00 14.86 -15.89
N ASN A 150 3.12 15.71 -16.43
CA ASN A 150 1.69 15.46 -16.60
C ASN A 150 0.91 15.21 -15.30
N GLY A 151 1.50 15.52 -14.15
CA GLY A 151 0.83 15.49 -12.85
C GLY A 151 -0.07 16.71 -12.63
N TYR A 152 -0.74 16.70 -11.50
CA TYR A 152 -1.61 17.80 -11.05
C TYR A 152 -0.97 18.56 -9.90
N LEU A 153 -1.28 19.84 -9.82
CA LEU A 153 -0.95 20.72 -8.70
C LEU A 153 -2.23 21.38 -8.21
N THR A 154 -2.48 21.32 -6.91
CA THR A 154 -3.46 22.19 -6.25
C THR A 154 -2.76 23.51 -6.00
N LEU A 155 -3.31 24.61 -6.53
CA LEU A 155 -2.73 25.93 -6.41
C LEU A 155 -2.79 26.40 -4.95
N PRO A 156 -1.71 27.00 -4.44
CA PRO A 156 -1.69 27.53 -3.08
C PRO A 156 -2.58 28.78 -2.97
N GLU A 157 -2.91 29.13 -1.73
CA GLU A 157 -3.46 30.44 -1.42
C GLU A 157 -2.46 31.53 -1.80
N LEU A 158 -2.98 32.73 -2.16
CA LEU A 158 -2.15 33.88 -2.41
C LEU A 158 -1.60 34.43 -1.08
N PRO A 159 -0.33 34.82 -1.04
CA PRO A 159 0.19 35.58 0.11
C PRO A 159 -0.65 36.83 0.36
N GLN A 160 -0.94 37.11 1.63
CA GLN A 160 -1.66 38.33 2.03
C GLN A 160 -0.86 39.57 1.64
N LYS A 161 -1.56 40.57 1.11
CA LYS A 161 -0.99 41.87 0.73
C LYS A 161 -1.88 42.99 1.27
N SER A 162 -1.31 43.84 2.14
CA SER A 162 -2.07 44.94 2.77
C SER A 162 -2.68 45.84 1.73
N GLY A 163 -3.97 46.21 1.90
CA GLY A 163 -4.73 47.08 1.00
C GLY A 163 -5.18 46.39 -0.31
N TYR A 164 -4.98 45.09 -0.46
CA TYR A 164 -5.38 44.37 -1.67
C TYR A 164 -6.17 43.07 -1.31
N LYS A 165 -7.12 42.77 -2.18
CA LYS A 165 -7.86 41.51 -2.10
C LYS A 165 -7.29 40.50 -3.10
N ALA A 166 -7.06 39.28 -2.66
CA ALA A 166 -6.58 38.19 -3.51
C ALA A 166 -7.68 37.76 -4.49
N VAL A 167 -7.36 37.69 -5.78
CA VAL A 167 -8.28 37.26 -6.85
C VAL A 167 -7.92 35.85 -7.34
N GLY A 168 -6.63 35.55 -7.51
CA GLY A 168 -6.19 34.27 -7.97
C GLY A 168 -4.83 34.30 -8.68
N TRP A 169 -4.57 33.32 -9.52
CA TRP A 169 -3.32 33.14 -10.24
C TRP A 169 -3.51 33.33 -11.75
N SER A 170 -2.51 33.91 -12.42
CA SER A 170 -2.50 34.05 -13.88
C SER A 170 -1.18 33.59 -14.48
N THR A 171 -1.20 33.14 -15.74
CA THR A 171 0.02 32.87 -16.52
C THR A 171 0.54 34.15 -17.19
N LYS A 172 -0.27 35.18 -17.26
CA LYS A 172 0.10 36.50 -17.82
C LYS A 172 0.57 37.42 -16.70
N LYS A 173 1.69 38.07 -16.92
CA LYS A 173 2.19 39.16 -16.04
C LYS A 173 1.35 40.41 -16.25
N ASN A 174 1.24 41.26 -15.23
CA ASN A 174 0.57 42.55 -15.26
C ASN A 174 -0.89 42.50 -15.76
N THR A 175 -1.64 41.49 -15.29
CA THR A 175 -3.07 41.37 -15.57
C THR A 175 -3.88 41.55 -14.29
N SER A 176 -5.06 42.13 -14.41
CA SER A 176 -6.09 42.17 -13.35
C SER A 176 -7.03 40.95 -13.36
N GLN A 177 -6.91 40.06 -14.38
CA GLN A 177 -7.76 38.87 -14.50
C GLN A 177 -7.02 37.62 -14.08
N ALA A 178 -7.55 36.93 -13.10
CA ALA A 178 -7.06 35.62 -12.72
C ALA A 178 -7.55 34.55 -13.72
N ALA A 179 -6.63 33.68 -14.12
CA ALA A 179 -6.93 32.50 -14.94
C ALA A 179 -7.28 31.27 -14.09
N TYR A 180 -6.86 31.25 -12.82
CA TYR A 180 -7.04 30.17 -11.88
C TYR A 180 -7.35 30.72 -10.50
N THR A 181 -8.21 30.01 -9.77
CA THR A 181 -8.53 30.32 -8.36
C THR A 181 -7.58 29.60 -7.40
N GLU A 182 -7.50 30.10 -6.18
CA GLU A 182 -6.88 29.38 -5.06
C GLU A 182 -7.51 28.01 -4.87
N GLY A 183 -6.73 27.00 -4.46
CA GLY A 183 -7.22 25.64 -4.27
C GLY A 183 -7.55 24.90 -5.56
N GLN A 184 -7.60 25.56 -6.72
CA GLN A 184 -7.89 24.92 -8.00
C GLN A 184 -6.81 23.90 -8.34
N LYS A 185 -7.25 22.71 -8.78
CA LYS A 185 -6.36 21.63 -9.22
C LYS A 185 -6.13 21.72 -10.72
N ILE A 186 -4.91 22.03 -11.14
CA ILE A 186 -4.53 22.17 -12.54
C ILE A 186 -3.53 21.10 -12.98
N ARG A 187 -3.59 20.72 -14.26
CA ARG A 187 -2.64 19.77 -14.85
C ARG A 187 -1.41 20.51 -15.36
N ILE A 188 -0.22 20.10 -14.92
CA ILE A 188 1.05 20.72 -15.32
C ILE A 188 1.64 19.96 -16.50
N LYS A 189 1.64 20.61 -17.68
CA LYS A 189 2.12 20.02 -18.97
C LYS A 189 3.51 20.52 -19.37
N LYS A 190 4.02 21.60 -18.76
CA LYS A 190 5.34 22.23 -19.01
C LYS A 190 5.78 23.00 -17.76
N ASN A 191 7.02 23.50 -17.75
CA ASN A 191 7.41 24.52 -16.75
C ASN A 191 6.50 25.74 -16.92
N ILE A 192 6.03 26.29 -15.81
CA ILE A 192 5.07 27.40 -15.81
C ILE A 192 5.45 28.44 -14.75
N LYS A 193 5.19 29.69 -15.06
CA LYS A 193 5.20 30.83 -14.14
C LYS A 193 3.77 31.23 -13.86
N LEU A 194 3.44 31.43 -12.61
CA LEU A 194 2.14 31.90 -12.15
C LEU A 194 2.34 33.20 -11.37
N TYR A 195 1.55 34.18 -11.73
CA TYR A 195 1.59 35.53 -11.16
C TYR A 195 0.34 35.74 -10.31
N ALA A 196 0.53 36.25 -9.10
CA ALA A 196 -0.58 36.61 -8.22
C ALA A 196 -1.39 37.75 -8.82
N VAL A 197 -2.71 37.65 -8.74
CA VAL A 197 -3.65 38.72 -9.15
C VAL A 197 -4.35 39.20 -7.91
N TYR A 198 -4.31 40.52 -7.71
CA TYR A 198 -4.95 41.23 -6.61
C TYR A 198 -5.82 42.36 -7.17
N GLU A 199 -6.88 42.70 -6.45
CA GLU A 199 -7.73 43.89 -6.64
C GLU A 199 -7.78 44.74 -5.39
#